data_891bb61b1c69b5360c27bbf23019f3af
#
_entry.id   891bb61b1c69b5360c27bbf23019f3af
#
_cell.length_a   1.000
_cell.length_b   1.000
_cell.length_c   1.000
_cell.angle_alpha   90.00
_cell.angle_beta   90.00
_cell.angle_gamma   90.00
#
_symmetry.space_group_name_H-M   'P 1'
#
loop_
_entity.id
_entity.type
_entity.pdbx_description
1 polymer ?
#
loop_
_entity_poly.entity_id
_entity_poly.type
_entity_poly.pdbx_seq_one_letter_code
_entity_poly.pdbx_strand_id
1 'polypeptide(L)'
;MKAITSSIILLSLLAACSPEDTVSEMQTNEKAAYLKKAAASPENPANPYDHMGSVYSNLLDSYYAIPEQNLTLEQVISQGQTLLMQDKAFLTLLQNEPYVPITAEEIYPYLDAEGDISVLLDQRYGPKAVEIYQSVINTLGTLLQADAPYGEIHAALIPIEDLAIEAEELPEAERAAILITTSIVRNALSKGGKPRRRDRDWEWMIGNIAATANAALDSRPQAIMACFATDVY
;
A
#
# COMPACT_ATOMS: atom_id res chain seq x y z
N MET A 1 -79.02 40.65 -26.69
CA MET A 1 -77.95 41.24 -27.50
C MET A 1 -76.69 41.22 -26.65
N LYS A 2 -75.58 40.72 -27.23
CA LYS A 2 -74.23 40.63 -26.75
C LYS A 2 -73.94 39.48 -25.79
N ALA A 3 -73.38 38.41 -26.40
CA ALA A 3 -72.71 37.33 -25.77
C ALA A 3 -71.35 37.80 -25.21
N ILE A 4 -71.00 37.30 -24.02
CA ILE A 4 -69.64 37.41 -23.47
C ILE A 4 -69.05 35.97 -23.35
N THR A 5 -68.12 35.68 -24.22
CA THR A 5 -67.38 34.48 -24.21
C THR A 5 -66.25 34.53 -23.14
N SER A 6 -66.33 33.63 -22.16
CA SER A 6 -65.35 33.55 -21.10
C SER A 6 -64.29 32.49 -21.52
N SER A 7 -63.08 32.95 -21.80
CA SER A 7 -61.93 32.08 -22.10
C SER A 7 -61.33 31.57 -20.80
N ILE A 8 -61.34 30.26 -20.59
CA ILE A 8 -60.63 29.54 -19.50
C ILE A 8 -59.24 29.25 -20.01
N ILE A 9 -58.24 29.87 -19.40
CA ILE A 9 -56.82 29.57 -19.59
C ILE A 9 -56.47 28.42 -18.67
N LEU A 10 -56.20 27.26 -19.28
CA LEU A 10 -55.71 26.08 -18.55
C LEU A 10 -54.18 26.18 -18.38
N LEU A 11 -53.75 26.45 -17.17
CA LEU A 11 -52.35 26.55 -16.81
C LEU A 11 -51.82 25.12 -16.51
N SER A 12 -51.13 24.50 -17.46
CA SER A 12 -50.44 23.21 -17.27
C SER A 12 -49.10 23.43 -16.57
N LEU A 13 -49.02 23.09 -15.29
CA LEU A 13 -47.77 22.97 -14.54
C LEU A 13 -47.02 21.71 -15.01
N LEU A 14 -45.99 21.90 -15.82
CA LEU A 14 -45.00 20.89 -16.09
C LEU A 14 -44.07 20.77 -14.88
N ALA A 15 -44.25 19.74 -14.07
CA ALA A 15 -43.28 19.32 -13.10
C ALA A 15 -42.11 18.67 -13.87
N ALA A 16 -41.01 19.39 -14.01
CA ALA A 16 -39.77 18.88 -14.48
C ALA A 16 -39.15 18.03 -13.34
N CYS A 17 -39.32 16.70 -13.40
CA CYS A 17 -38.47 15.80 -12.64
C CYS A 17 -37.07 15.87 -13.22
N SER A 18 -36.13 16.36 -12.45
CA SER A 18 -34.69 16.32 -12.75
C SER A 18 -34.18 14.91 -12.57
N PRO A 19 -33.49 14.32 -13.54
CA PRO A 19 -32.96 12.95 -13.41
C PRO A 19 -31.57 12.87 -12.77
N GLU A 20 -31.14 13.90 -12.01
CA GLU A 20 -29.75 13.95 -11.51
C GLU A 20 -29.50 13.15 -10.21
N ASP A 21 -30.54 12.78 -9.45
CA ASP A 21 -30.32 12.12 -8.16
C ASP A 21 -30.10 10.59 -8.23
N THR A 22 -30.44 9.94 -9.34
CA THR A 22 -30.32 8.48 -9.47
C THR A 22 -28.93 8.00 -9.90
N VAL A 23 -28.14 8.86 -10.56
CA VAL A 23 -26.78 8.49 -11.00
C VAL A 23 -25.78 8.54 -9.85
N SER A 24 -25.97 9.46 -8.90
CA SER A 24 -25.09 9.61 -7.73
C SER A 24 -25.26 8.47 -6.72
N GLU A 25 -26.49 7.99 -6.49
CA GLU A 25 -26.73 6.85 -5.59
C GLU A 25 -26.28 5.52 -6.18
N MET A 26 -26.39 5.31 -7.50
CA MET A 26 -25.88 4.09 -8.14
C MET A 26 -24.35 4.04 -8.09
N GLN A 27 -23.65 5.15 -8.36
CA GLN A 27 -22.19 5.18 -8.31
C GLN A 27 -21.64 5.03 -6.88
N THR A 28 -22.32 5.58 -5.87
CA THR A 28 -21.92 5.38 -4.46
C THR A 28 -22.21 3.97 -3.98
N ASN A 29 -23.30 3.34 -4.44
CA ASN A 29 -23.60 1.95 -4.09
C ASN A 29 -22.69 0.93 -4.81
N GLU A 30 -22.30 1.18 -6.06
CA GLU A 30 -21.29 0.34 -6.73
C GLU A 30 -19.91 0.47 -6.09
N LYS A 31 -19.45 1.69 -5.76
CA LYS A 31 -18.21 1.88 -5.00
C LYS A 31 -18.27 1.23 -3.62
N ALA A 32 -19.38 1.38 -2.90
CA ALA A 32 -19.58 0.72 -1.60
C ALA A 32 -19.72 -0.81 -1.72
N ALA A 33 -20.27 -1.34 -2.82
CA ALA A 33 -20.34 -2.77 -3.10
C ALA A 33 -18.99 -3.33 -3.55
N TYR A 34 -18.16 -2.56 -4.27
CA TYR A 34 -16.78 -2.92 -4.62
C TYR A 34 -15.89 -2.99 -3.37
N LEU A 35 -16.05 -2.06 -2.44
CA LEU A 35 -15.36 -2.05 -1.14
C LEU A 35 -15.87 -3.14 -0.18
N LYS A 36 -17.10 -3.67 -0.38
CA LYS A 36 -17.70 -4.76 0.40
C LYS A 36 -17.46 -6.16 -0.17
N LYS A 37 -16.92 -6.29 -1.38
CA LYS A 37 -16.43 -7.59 -1.85
C LYS A 37 -15.17 -7.86 -1.03
N ALA A 38 -15.34 -8.66 0.02
CA ALA A 38 -14.34 -8.92 1.06
C ALA A 38 -12.95 -8.98 0.43
N ALA A 39 -12.14 -7.98 0.71
CA ALA A 39 -10.74 -8.03 0.33
C ALA A 39 -10.19 -9.33 0.92
N ALA A 40 -9.46 -10.10 0.12
CA ALA A 40 -8.74 -11.25 0.63
C ALA A 40 -7.92 -10.77 1.84
N SER A 41 -7.85 -11.60 2.89
CA SER A 41 -6.94 -11.30 4.00
C SER A 41 -5.53 -11.10 3.45
N PRO A 42 -4.76 -10.11 3.93
CA PRO A 42 -3.38 -9.94 3.50
C PRO A 42 -2.45 -11.04 4.03
N GLU A 43 -2.94 -11.95 4.85
CA GLU A 43 -2.16 -12.96 5.53
C GLU A 43 -1.64 -14.06 4.57
N ASN A 44 -0.43 -14.52 4.85
CA ASN A 44 0.16 -15.74 4.32
C ASN A 44 0.77 -16.57 5.45
N PRO A 45 0.04 -17.55 6.01
CA PRO A 45 0.54 -18.36 7.12
C PRO A 45 1.81 -19.17 6.82
N ALA A 46 2.15 -19.38 5.53
CA ALA A 46 3.40 -20.02 5.13
C ALA A 46 4.62 -19.11 5.28
N ASN A 47 4.41 -17.78 5.29
CA ASN A 47 5.48 -16.81 5.45
C ASN A 47 5.81 -16.61 6.94
N PRO A 48 6.99 -17.01 7.43
CA PRO A 48 7.36 -16.87 8.85
C PRO A 48 7.48 -15.41 9.30
N TYR A 49 7.56 -14.46 8.37
CA TYR A 49 7.66 -13.02 8.62
C TYR A 49 6.35 -12.27 8.33
N ASP A 50 5.23 -12.99 8.18
CA ASP A 50 3.95 -12.39 7.81
C ASP A 50 3.46 -11.31 8.80
N HIS A 51 3.79 -11.46 10.07
CA HIS A 51 3.50 -10.50 11.13
C HIS A 51 4.11 -9.11 10.91
N MET A 52 5.18 -8.98 10.12
CA MET A 52 5.81 -7.68 9.79
C MET A 52 4.84 -6.77 9.01
N GLY A 53 4.09 -7.36 8.08
CA GLY A 53 3.05 -6.65 7.35
C GLY A 53 1.91 -6.16 8.25
N SER A 54 1.53 -6.97 9.26
CA SER A 54 0.51 -6.57 10.24
C SER A 54 0.97 -5.37 11.09
N VAL A 55 2.23 -5.37 11.54
CA VAL A 55 2.81 -4.23 12.29
C VAL A 55 2.83 -2.97 11.42
N TYR A 56 3.26 -3.10 10.16
CA TYR A 56 3.21 -2.00 9.19
C TYR A 56 1.78 -1.45 9.00
N SER A 57 0.81 -2.33 8.87
CA SER A 57 -0.61 -1.97 8.76
C SER A 57 -1.12 -1.18 9.96
N ASN A 58 -0.75 -1.59 11.18
CA ASN A 58 -1.10 -0.89 12.42
C ASN A 58 -0.46 0.51 12.47
N LEU A 59 0.80 0.62 12.01
CA LEU A 59 1.50 1.91 11.92
C LEU A 59 0.76 2.87 10.99
N LEU A 60 0.37 2.42 9.80
CA LEU A 60 -0.40 3.22 8.86
C LEU A 60 -1.75 3.67 9.45
N ASP A 61 -2.47 2.77 10.10
CA ASP A 61 -3.75 3.10 10.73
C ASP A 61 -3.59 4.15 11.83
N SER A 62 -2.53 4.02 12.64
CA SER A 62 -2.21 4.97 13.70
C SER A 62 -1.81 6.34 13.14
N TYR A 63 -1.03 6.36 12.07
CA TYR A 63 -0.60 7.58 11.41
C TYR A 63 -1.77 8.34 10.77
N TYR A 64 -2.63 7.63 10.01
CA TYR A 64 -3.78 8.25 9.36
C TYR A 64 -4.94 8.59 10.31
N ALA A 65 -4.90 8.15 11.55
CA ALA A 65 -5.81 8.62 12.61
C ALA A 65 -5.46 10.04 13.10
N ILE A 66 -4.23 10.52 12.83
CA ILE A 66 -3.82 11.88 13.15
C ILE A 66 -4.28 12.82 12.03
N PRO A 67 -4.78 14.03 12.34
CA PRO A 67 -5.13 15.01 11.33
C PRO A 67 -3.97 15.29 10.37
N GLU A 68 -4.28 15.45 9.10
CA GLU A 68 -3.30 15.68 8.04
C GLU A 68 -2.40 16.89 8.37
N GLN A 69 -1.09 16.70 8.23
CA GLN A 69 -0.07 17.69 8.49
C GLN A 69 0.87 17.80 7.28
N ASN A 70 1.40 18.99 7.05
CA ASN A 70 2.44 19.18 6.02
C ASN A 70 3.81 18.96 6.69
N LEU A 71 4.25 17.71 6.76
CA LEU A 71 5.47 17.31 7.43
C LEU A 71 6.65 17.18 6.46
N THR A 72 7.86 17.48 6.93
CA THR A 72 9.11 17.07 6.25
C THR A 72 9.34 15.57 6.44
N LEU A 73 10.24 14.99 5.63
CA LEU A 73 10.59 13.57 5.74
C LEU A 73 11.08 13.22 7.16
N GLU A 74 11.92 14.06 7.75
CA GLU A 74 12.43 13.88 9.11
C GLU A 74 11.30 13.86 10.14
N GLN A 75 10.31 14.72 9.96
CA GLN A 75 9.12 14.77 10.83
C GLN A 75 8.24 13.54 10.66
N VAL A 76 8.04 13.07 9.42
CA VAL A 76 7.33 11.81 9.13
C VAL A 76 8.02 10.63 9.80
N ILE A 77 9.34 10.51 9.65
CA ILE A 77 10.15 9.47 10.28
C ILE A 77 10.02 9.53 11.81
N SER A 78 10.20 10.71 12.40
CA SER A 78 10.12 10.89 13.85
C SER A 78 8.74 10.53 14.40
N GLN A 79 7.68 10.92 13.69
CA GLN A 79 6.30 10.59 14.07
C GLN A 79 6.04 9.09 13.94
N GLY A 80 6.46 8.45 12.84
CA GLY A 80 6.34 7.02 12.62
C GLY A 80 7.08 6.20 13.69
N GLN A 81 8.30 6.60 14.05
CA GLN A 81 9.06 5.99 15.14
C GLN A 81 8.31 6.09 16.49
N THR A 82 7.74 7.26 16.78
CA THR A 82 6.95 7.46 18.01
C THR A 82 5.75 6.52 18.07
N LEU A 83 5.05 6.34 16.94
CA LEU A 83 3.89 5.45 16.85
C LEU A 83 4.31 3.98 16.96
N LEU A 84 5.38 3.57 16.28
CA LEU A 84 5.91 2.21 16.38
C LEU A 84 6.30 1.82 17.81
N MET A 85 6.94 2.73 18.56
CA MET A 85 7.31 2.49 19.95
C MET A 85 6.11 2.38 20.90
N GLN A 86 4.89 2.63 20.42
CA GLN A 86 3.64 2.39 21.15
C GLN A 86 2.95 1.08 20.72
N ASP A 87 3.35 0.47 19.60
CA ASP A 87 2.79 -0.78 19.12
C ASP A 87 3.39 -1.98 19.87
N LYS A 88 2.52 -2.78 20.51
CA LYS A 88 2.95 -3.93 21.32
C LYS A 88 3.58 -5.03 20.48
N ALA A 89 3.10 -5.25 19.25
CA ALA A 89 3.66 -6.26 18.35
C ALA A 89 5.07 -5.85 17.92
N PHE A 90 5.27 -4.58 17.60
CA PHE A 90 6.61 -4.04 17.31
C PHE A 90 7.56 -4.19 18.50
N LEU A 91 7.13 -3.82 19.71
CA LEU A 91 7.96 -3.98 20.90
C LEU A 91 8.33 -5.45 21.19
N THR A 92 7.49 -6.40 20.77
CA THR A 92 7.80 -7.84 20.85
C THR A 92 8.91 -8.23 19.86
N LEU A 93 8.92 -7.66 18.65
CA LEU A 93 10.01 -7.87 17.69
C LEU A 93 11.35 -7.41 18.26
N LEU A 94 11.38 -6.27 18.94
CA LEU A 94 12.61 -5.69 19.51
C LEU A 94 13.25 -6.54 20.63
N GLN A 95 12.51 -7.49 21.21
CA GLN A 95 13.10 -8.40 22.21
C GLN A 95 14.15 -9.34 21.60
N ASN A 96 14.06 -9.61 20.30
CA ASN A 96 14.90 -10.55 19.60
C ASN A 96 15.85 -9.89 18.59
N GLU A 97 15.53 -8.65 18.17
CA GLU A 97 16.27 -7.94 17.12
C GLU A 97 16.43 -6.45 17.47
N PRO A 98 17.65 -5.91 17.38
CA PRO A 98 17.87 -4.50 17.62
C PRO A 98 17.22 -3.67 16.50
N TYR A 99 16.53 -2.61 16.88
CA TYR A 99 16.05 -1.59 15.95
C TYR A 99 17.09 -0.50 15.79
N VAL A 100 17.50 -0.25 14.57
CA VAL A 100 18.33 0.90 14.21
C VAL A 100 17.40 1.96 13.63
N PRO A 101 17.30 3.16 14.23
CA PRO A 101 16.49 4.24 13.67
C PRO A 101 16.95 4.61 12.26
N ILE A 102 16.01 4.74 11.34
CA ILE A 102 16.28 5.19 9.99
C ILE A 102 16.40 6.71 9.93
N THR A 103 17.22 7.22 9.04
CA THR A 103 17.41 8.66 8.79
C THR A 103 16.79 9.06 7.45
N ALA A 104 16.56 10.36 7.26
CA ALA A 104 16.04 10.88 6.00
C ALA A 104 17.04 10.69 4.85
N GLU A 105 18.34 10.79 5.13
CA GLU A 105 19.41 10.56 4.16
C GLU A 105 19.39 9.14 3.58
N GLU A 106 18.99 8.15 4.39
CA GLU A 106 18.85 6.76 3.94
C GLU A 106 17.60 6.57 3.05
N ILE A 107 16.60 7.44 3.17
CA ILE A 107 15.33 7.34 2.42
C ILE A 107 15.35 8.14 1.12
N TYR A 108 16.01 9.31 1.08
CA TYR A 108 16.02 10.16 -0.12
C TYR A 108 16.33 9.43 -1.44
N PRO A 109 17.27 8.46 -1.51
CA PRO A 109 17.57 7.76 -2.76
C PRO A 109 16.38 6.98 -3.36
N TYR A 110 15.36 6.68 -2.56
CA TYR A 110 14.23 5.85 -2.96
C TYR A 110 12.96 6.64 -3.28
N LEU A 111 12.88 7.94 -2.92
CA LEU A 111 11.65 8.72 -3.07
C LEU A 111 11.26 9.00 -4.52
N ASP A 112 12.24 9.20 -5.37
CA ASP A 112 12.06 9.47 -6.80
C ASP A 112 12.74 8.38 -7.65
N ALA A 113 12.83 7.16 -7.11
CA ALA A 113 13.49 6.05 -7.77
C ALA A 113 12.63 5.51 -8.90
N GLU A 114 13.14 5.58 -10.11
CA GLU A 114 12.55 5.07 -11.34
C GLU A 114 13.44 3.97 -11.94
N GLY A 115 12.84 3.04 -12.68
CA GLY A 115 13.57 2.10 -13.52
C GLY A 115 13.78 0.71 -12.91
N ASP A 116 14.99 0.18 -13.03
CA ASP A 116 15.31 -1.21 -12.68
C ASP A 116 15.64 -1.34 -11.19
N ILE A 117 14.86 -2.15 -10.48
CA ILE A 117 15.08 -2.42 -9.05
C ILE A 117 16.48 -2.96 -8.76
N SER A 118 17.11 -3.67 -9.70
CA SER A 118 18.46 -4.20 -9.51
C SER A 118 19.52 -3.13 -9.27
N VAL A 119 19.26 -1.88 -9.72
CA VAL A 119 20.13 -0.73 -9.50
C VAL A 119 19.97 -0.16 -8.09
N LEU A 120 18.79 -0.32 -7.50
CA LEU A 120 18.42 0.23 -6.19
C LEU A 120 18.71 -0.76 -5.05
N LEU A 121 18.74 -2.05 -5.34
CA LEU A 121 19.08 -3.05 -4.34
C LEU A 121 20.56 -2.95 -3.97
N ASP A 122 20.83 -3.12 -2.68
CA ASP A 122 22.19 -3.19 -2.15
C ASP A 122 22.98 -4.31 -2.86
N GLN A 123 24.25 -4.05 -3.18
CA GLN A 123 25.14 -5.05 -3.79
C GLN A 123 25.33 -6.31 -2.94
N ARG A 124 24.82 -6.33 -1.71
CA ARG A 124 24.76 -7.51 -0.84
C ARG A 124 23.76 -8.56 -1.30
N TYR A 125 22.84 -8.23 -2.19
CA TYR A 125 21.89 -9.20 -2.76
C TYR A 125 22.53 -10.03 -3.87
N GLY A 126 22.38 -11.34 -3.75
CA GLY A 126 22.77 -12.29 -4.80
C GLY A 126 21.82 -12.27 -6.01
N PRO A 127 22.24 -12.81 -7.16
CA PRO A 127 21.45 -12.79 -8.39
C PRO A 127 20.05 -13.41 -8.24
N LYS A 128 19.91 -14.44 -7.40
CA LYS A 128 18.61 -15.11 -7.18
C LYS A 128 17.61 -14.22 -6.44
N ALA A 129 18.08 -13.47 -5.44
CA ALA A 129 17.24 -12.52 -4.73
C ALA A 129 16.78 -11.38 -5.66
N VAL A 130 17.71 -10.85 -6.47
CA VAL A 130 17.39 -9.83 -7.48
C VAL A 130 16.35 -10.33 -8.47
N GLU A 131 16.47 -11.58 -8.96
CA GLU A 131 15.47 -12.21 -9.84
C GLU A 131 14.08 -12.27 -9.19
N ILE A 132 14.01 -12.62 -7.90
CA ILE A 132 12.74 -12.71 -7.18
C ILE A 132 12.14 -11.30 -6.99
N TYR A 133 12.92 -10.28 -6.60
CA TYR A 133 12.44 -8.91 -6.51
C TYR A 133 11.95 -8.37 -7.86
N GLN A 134 12.66 -8.67 -8.94
CA GLN A 134 12.22 -8.31 -10.28
C GLN A 134 10.88 -8.99 -10.64
N SER A 135 10.68 -10.25 -10.22
CA SER A 135 9.40 -10.94 -10.38
C SER A 135 8.27 -10.25 -9.60
N VAL A 136 8.52 -9.82 -8.36
CA VAL A 136 7.57 -9.04 -7.55
C VAL A 136 7.17 -7.75 -8.30
N ILE A 137 8.16 -6.96 -8.75
CA ILE A 137 7.93 -5.68 -9.44
C ILE A 137 7.14 -5.88 -10.73
N ASN A 138 7.54 -6.85 -11.58
CA ASN A 138 6.86 -7.12 -12.84
C ASN A 138 5.39 -7.55 -12.64
N THR A 139 5.16 -8.41 -11.62
CA THR A 139 3.82 -8.88 -11.26
C THR A 139 2.95 -7.72 -10.79
N LEU A 140 3.47 -6.91 -9.87
CA LEU A 140 2.74 -5.75 -9.34
C LEU A 140 2.50 -4.71 -10.42
N GLY A 141 3.50 -4.38 -11.24
CA GLY A 141 3.38 -3.42 -12.34
C GLY A 141 2.27 -3.83 -13.31
N THR A 142 2.21 -5.12 -13.69
CA THR A 142 1.17 -5.64 -14.59
C THR A 142 -0.23 -5.54 -13.97
N LEU A 143 -0.38 -5.98 -12.72
CA LEU A 143 -1.69 -6.04 -12.05
C LEU A 143 -2.21 -4.65 -11.68
N LEU A 144 -1.34 -3.75 -11.23
CA LEU A 144 -1.74 -2.39 -10.86
C LEU A 144 -2.10 -1.54 -12.08
N GLN A 145 -1.38 -1.69 -13.20
CA GLN A 145 -1.74 -1.04 -14.46
C GLN A 145 -3.08 -1.55 -15.02
N ALA A 146 -3.46 -2.79 -14.69
CA ALA A 146 -4.74 -3.38 -15.07
C ALA A 146 -5.88 -3.09 -14.07
N ASP A 147 -5.66 -2.26 -13.05
CA ASP A 147 -6.60 -2.03 -11.93
C ASP A 147 -7.10 -3.34 -11.30
N ALA A 148 -6.23 -4.35 -11.22
CA ALA A 148 -6.60 -5.65 -10.69
C ALA A 148 -7.08 -5.56 -9.23
N PRO A 149 -8.14 -6.29 -8.86
CA PRO A 149 -8.61 -6.31 -7.48
C PRO A 149 -7.56 -6.95 -6.55
N TYR A 150 -7.50 -6.49 -5.31
CA TYR A 150 -6.52 -6.96 -4.33
C TYR A 150 -6.40 -8.49 -4.24
N GLY A 151 -7.51 -9.22 -4.34
CA GLY A 151 -7.50 -10.69 -4.31
C GLY A 151 -6.66 -11.33 -5.41
N GLU A 152 -6.59 -10.71 -6.60
CA GLU A 152 -5.73 -11.18 -7.71
C GLU A 152 -4.26 -10.84 -7.42
N ILE A 153 -3.99 -9.65 -6.88
CA ILE A 153 -2.63 -9.23 -6.47
C ILE A 153 -2.11 -10.19 -5.38
N HIS A 154 -2.92 -10.45 -4.36
CA HIS A 154 -2.60 -11.39 -3.30
C HIS A 154 -2.28 -12.79 -3.86
N ALA A 155 -3.18 -13.34 -4.68
CA ALA A 155 -3.01 -14.66 -5.29
C ALA A 155 -1.76 -14.77 -6.18
N ALA A 156 -1.30 -13.66 -6.77
CA ALA A 156 -0.09 -13.62 -7.59
C ALA A 156 1.20 -13.49 -6.77
N LEU A 157 1.15 -12.87 -5.58
CA LEU A 157 2.32 -12.72 -4.70
C LEU A 157 2.62 -13.98 -3.90
N ILE A 158 1.62 -14.77 -3.51
CA ILE A 158 1.83 -15.98 -2.71
C ILE A 158 2.81 -16.98 -3.37
N PRO A 159 2.68 -17.34 -4.67
CA PRO A 159 3.65 -18.23 -5.31
C PRO A 159 5.08 -17.67 -5.35
N ILE A 160 5.26 -16.35 -5.35
CA ILE A 160 6.60 -15.74 -5.30
C ILE A 160 7.19 -15.89 -3.90
N GLU A 161 6.38 -15.76 -2.84
CA GLU A 161 6.82 -16.06 -1.48
C GLU A 161 7.15 -17.54 -1.30
N ASP A 162 6.33 -18.45 -1.83
CA ASP A 162 6.60 -19.90 -1.80
C ASP A 162 7.93 -20.21 -2.49
N LEU A 163 8.19 -19.59 -3.65
CA LEU A 163 9.48 -19.74 -4.34
C LEU A 163 10.64 -19.26 -3.46
N ALA A 164 10.50 -18.14 -2.75
CA ALA A 164 11.54 -17.66 -1.84
C ALA A 164 11.75 -18.59 -0.63
N ILE A 165 10.67 -19.18 -0.10
CA ILE A 165 10.72 -20.15 1.00
C ILE A 165 11.47 -21.43 0.58
N GLU A 166 11.19 -21.93 -0.63
CA GLU A 166 11.71 -23.19 -1.15
C GLU A 166 13.13 -23.07 -1.75
N ALA A 167 13.59 -21.86 -2.07
CA ALA A 167 14.88 -21.62 -2.70
C ALA A 167 16.05 -21.92 -1.73
N GLU A 168 16.61 -23.11 -1.81
CA GLU A 168 17.73 -23.54 -0.94
C GLU A 168 19.01 -22.72 -1.17
N GLU A 169 19.19 -22.20 -2.39
CA GLU A 169 20.34 -21.36 -2.78
C GLU A 169 20.30 -19.94 -2.19
N LEU A 170 19.16 -19.48 -1.67
CA LEU A 170 19.07 -18.16 -1.04
C LEU A 170 19.70 -18.16 0.35
N PRO A 171 20.64 -17.23 0.63
CA PRO A 171 21.05 -16.94 2.00
C PRO A 171 19.86 -16.60 2.89
N GLU A 172 19.90 -17.03 4.15
CA GLU A 172 18.78 -16.80 5.08
C GLU A 172 18.41 -15.32 5.22
N ALA A 173 19.40 -14.43 5.25
CA ALA A 173 19.15 -12.98 5.35
C ALA A 173 18.41 -12.45 4.12
N GLU A 174 18.79 -12.87 2.91
CA GLU A 174 18.10 -12.45 1.68
C GLU A 174 16.69 -13.03 1.60
N ARG A 175 16.52 -14.31 1.98
CA ARG A 175 15.21 -14.94 2.07
C ARG A 175 14.30 -14.19 3.04
N ALA A 176 14.80 -13.88 4.24
CA ALA A 176 14.06 -13.11 5.23
C ALA A 176 13.66 -11.74 4.70
N ALA A 177 14.58 -11.01 4.05
CA ALA A 177 14.31 -9.70 3.48
C ALA A 177 13.22 -9.75 2.40
N ILE A 178 13.23 -10.75 1.51
CA ILE A 178 12.18 -10.95 0.50
C ILE A 178 10.83 -11.16 1.17
N LEU A 179 10.74 -12.07 2.14
CA LEU A 179 9.51 -12.44 2.81
C LEU A 179 8.92 -11.30 3.67
N ILE A 180 9.79 -10.50 4.29
CA ILE A 180 9.40 -9.28 5.02
C ILE A 180 8.85 -8.26 4.04
N THR A 181 9.56 -7.98 2.97
CA THR A 181 9.15 -6.99 1.97
C THR A 181 7.82 -7.35 1.36
N THR A 182 7.62 -8.59 0.92
CA THR A 182 6.37 -9.04 0.31
C THR A 182 5.20 -9.02 1.30
N SER A 183 5.41 -9.38 2.57
CA SER A 183 4.41 -9.26 3.63
C SER A 183 3.97 -7.79 3.82
N ILE A 184 4.91 -6.86 3.92
CA ILE A 184 4.62 -5.42 4.05
C ILE A 184 3.86 -4.93 2.82
N VAL A 185 4.30 -5.27 1.61
CA VAL A 185 3.65 -4.88 0.35
C VAL A 185 2.21 -5.41 0.27
N ARG A 186 1.97 -6.68 0.61
CA ARG A 186 0.61 -7.25 0.65
C ARG A 186 -0.29 -6.47 1.61
N ASN A 187 0.21 -6.14 2.78
CA ASN A 187 -0.55 -5.38 3.76
C ASN A 187 -0.79 -3.93 3.30
N ALA A 188 0.19 -3.27 2.70
CA ALA A 188 0.05 -1.94 2.12
C ALA A 188 -1.06 -1.89 1.05
N LEU A 189 -1.05 -2.86 0.14
CA LEU A 189 -2.02 -2.94 -0.95
C LEU A 189 -3.43 -3.34 -0.48
N SER A 190 -3.55 -4.14 0.57
CA SER A 190 -4.84 -4.56 1.13
C SER A 190 -5.66 -3.40 1.70
N LYS A 191 -5.00 -2.33 2.14
CA LYS A 191 -5.65 -1.14 2.72
C LYS A 191 -6.42 -0.31 1.69
N GLY A 192 -6.35 -0.65 0.41
CA GLY A 192 -7.14 -0.05 -0.67
C GLY A 192 -7.14 1.46 -0.62
N GLY A 193 -6.16 2.10 -1.23
CA GLY A 193 -6.25 3.50 -1.65
C GLY A 193 -6.81 4.49 -0.64
N LYS A 194 -6.31 4.56 0.60
CA LYS A 194 -6.49 5.78 1.38
C LYS A 194 -5.92 6.93 0.54
N PRO A 195 -6.57 8.12 0.51
CA PRO A 195 -6.14 9.21 -0.34
C PRO A 195 -4.69 9.56 0.00
N ARG A 196 -3.81 9.29 -0.91
CA ARG A 196 -2.40 9.55 -0.80
C ARG A 196 -2.10 10.78 -1.65
N ARG A 197 -1.17 11.61 -1.22
CA ARG A 197 -0.88 12.95 -1.79
C ARG A 197 -0.43 12.97 -3.25
N ARG A 198 -0.07 11.84 -3.88
CA ARG A 198 0.40 11.77 -5.27
C ARG A 198 -0.49 10.86 -6.10
N ASP A 199 -0.79 11.28 -7.34
CA ASP A 199 -1.18 10.35 -8.40
C ASP A 199 -0.03 9.36 -8.52
N ARG A 200 -0.28 8.13 -8.09
CA ARG A 200 0.77 7.14 -7.95
C ARG A 200 0.81 6.31 -9.21
N ASP A 201 1.77 6.61 -10.02
CA ASP A 201 2.30 5.65 -10.95
C ASP A 201 2.87 4.47 -10.15
N TRP A 202 2.75 3.25 -10.66
CA TRP A 202 3.30 2.04 -10.03
C TRP A 202 4.81 2.16 -9.72
N GLU A 203 5.50 3.10 -10.32
CA GLU A 203 6.94 3.37 -10.20
C GLU A 203 7.39 3.73 -8.79
N TRP A 204 6.55 4.44 -8.01
CA TRP A 204 6.89 4.71 -6.60
C TRP A 204 7.09 3.42 -5.79
N MET A 205 6.44 2.32 -6.20
CA MET A 205 6.53 1.04 -5.52
C MET A 205 7.92 0.42 -5.66
N ILE A 206 8.66 0.73 -6.73
CA ILE A 206 10.03 0.25 -6.92
C ILE A 206 10.92 0.79 -5.80
N GLY A 207 10.87 2.10 -5.56
CA GLY A 207 11.63 2.72 -4.47
C GLY A 207 11.20 2.22 -3.10
N ASN A 208 9.91 2.07 -2.87
CA ASN A 208 9.37 1.54 -1.62
C ASN A 208 9.85 0.10 -1.35
N ILE A 209 9.77 -0.79 -2.35
CA ILE A 209 10.26 -2.16 -2.24
C ILE A 209 11.77 -2.18 -2.00
N ALA A 210 12.56 -1.39 -2.74
CA ALA A 210 14.00 -1.35 -2.60
C ALA A 210 14.44 -0.83 -1.23
N ALA A 211 13.82 0.25 -0.73
CA ALA A 211 14.08 0.79 0.60
C ALA A 211 13.78 -0.25 1.69
N THR A 212 12.63 -0.90 1.59
CA THR A 212 12.21 -1.95 2.53
C THR A 212 13.18 -3.13 2.52
N ALA A 213 13.55 -3.59 1.33
CA ALA A 213 14.47 -4.69 1.13
C ALA A 213 15.85 -4.39 1.74
N ASN A 214 16.44 -3.27 1.39
CA ASN A 214 17.77 -2.89 1.89
C ASN A 214 17.79 -2.73 3.42
N ALA A 215 16.76 -2.08 4.00
CA ALA A 215 16.61 -1.96 5.43
C ALA A 215 16.46 -3.32 6.14
N ALA A 216 15.79 -4.30 5.51
CA ALA A 216 15.59 -5.63 6.06
C ALA A 216 16.90 -6.43 6.21
N LEU A 217 17.92 -6.15 5.40
CA LEU A 217 19.25 -6.75 5.55
C LEU A 217 20.01 -6.23 6.78
N ASP A 218 19.77 -4.98 7.16
CA ASP A 218 20.42 -4.35 8.30
C ASP A 218 19.69 -4.67 9.61
N SER A 219 18.38 -4.55 9.59
CA SER A 219 17.50 -4.82 10.73
C SER A 219 16.09 -5.08 10.24
N ARG A 220 15.54 -6.25 10.52
CA ARG A 220 14.16 -6.59 10.11
C ARG A 220 13.12 -5.56 10.62
N PRO A 221 13.17 -5.08 11.89
CA PRO A 221 12.28 -4.02 12.32
C PRO A 221 12.45 -2.70 11.56
N GLN A 222 13.65 -2.39 11.05
CA GLN A 222 13.92 -1.19 10.27
C GLN A 222 13.16 -1.17 8.93
N ALA A 223 12.93 -2.33 8.32
CA ALA A 223 12.18 -2.47 7.08
C ALA A 223 10.76 -1.83 7.16
N ILE A 224 10.11 -1.94 8.33
CA ILE A 224 8.80 -1.33 8.55
C ILE A 224 8.86 0.19 8.41
N MET A 225 9.89 0.80 9.00
CA MET A 225 10.08 2.26 8.93
C MET A 225 10.53 2.73 7.56
N ALA A 226 11.35 1.94 6.85
CA ALA A 226 11.78 2.29 5.50
C ALA A 226 10.58 2.32 4.55
N CYS A 227 9.73 1.28 4.60
CA CYS A 227 8.48 1.25 3.84
C CYS A 227 7.56 2.41 4.22
N PHE A 228 7.37 2.66 5.51
CA PHE A 228 6.51 3.73 5.99
C PHE A 228 6.98 5.12 5.50
N ALA A 229 8.28 5.41 5.62
CA ALA A 229 8.82 6.69 5.23
C ALA A 229 8.67 6.96 3.72
N THR A 230 8.94 5.94 2.87
CA THR A 230 8.77 6.04 1.42
C THR A 230 7.30 6.05 0.98
N ASP A 231 6.41 5.40 1.74
CA ASP A 231 4.99 5.28 1.41
C ASP A 231 4.18 6.53 1.79
N VAL A 232 4.56 7.19 2.86
CA VAL A 232 3.78 8.29 3.46
C VAL A 232 4.24 9.66 2.97
N TYR A 233 5.55 9.84 2.77
CA TYR A 233 6.13 11.11 2.34
C TYR A 233 6.00 11.32 0.84
#